data_0598370a6f89d1c523014b2c5c9e23e8
#
_entry.id   0598370a6f89d1c523014b2c5c9e23e8
#
_cell.length_a   1.000
_cell.length_b   1.000
_cell.length_c   1.000
_cell.angle_alpha   90.00
_cell.angle_beta   90.00
_cell.angle_gamma   90.00
#
_symmetry.space_group_name_H-M   'P 1'
#
loop_
_entity.id
_entity.type
_entity.pdbx_description
1 polymer ?
#
loop_
_entity_poly.entity_id
_entity_poly.type
_entity_poly.pdbx_seq_one_letter_code
_entity_poly.pdbx_strand_id
1 'polypeptide(L)'
;VAIVPSLYRIEGILSVCYLITTDEGLVLIDTGTAISHRRILRAIADLGYTPSQLRHILITHADGDHVGGVVPLVAISQARVYTSAIEAEAMARGQFSRQLRLRGLLRFLFWLAQPLYRVQPFEAVEVVKEGDILPGLGGLRVIETPGHTPGHLSFFAFGSGILFAGDSIAYHGGRMRPPFASVTWNEELALASLYKQSALRPRIVCLGHGPVIYDAMEKFPAP
;
A
#
# COMPACT_ATOMS: atom_id res chain seq x y z
N VAL A 1 -7.25 -3.78 13.98
CA VAL A 1 -7.01 -2.91 15.14
C VAL A 1 -7.24 -1.46 14.72
N ALA A 2 -8.02 -0.68 15.47
CA ALA A 2 -8.21 0.75 15.22
C ALA A 2 -6.92 1.53 15.48
N ILE A 3 -6.58 2.47 14.58
CA ILE A 3 -5.43 3.38 14.69
C ILE A 3 -5.92 4.73 15.24
N VAL A 4 -6.94 5.27 14.57
CA VAL A 4 -7.72 6.44 14.97
C VAL A 4 -9.18 6.16 14.62
N PRO A 5 -10.16 6.97 15.05
CA PRO A 5 -11.53 6.84 14.56
C PRO A 5 -11.57 6.74 13.03
N SER A 6 -12.34 5.81 12.50
CA SER A 6 -12.51 5.55 11.07
C SER A 6 -11.30 4.96 10.33
N LEU A 7 -10.19 4.61 10.99
CA LEU A 7 -9.03 3.97 10.36
C LEU A 7 -8.62 2.70 11.10
N TYR A 8 -8.57 1.60 10.38
CA TYR A 8 -8.29 0.26 10.91
C TYR A 8 -7.13 -0.40 10.18
N ARG A 9 -6.19 -0.94 10.96
CA ARG A 9 -5.10 -1.76 10.47
C ARG A 9 -5.57 -3.22 10.38
N ILE A 10 -5.35 -3.83 9.22
CA ILE A 10 -5.62 -5.25 8.96
C ILE A 10 -4.28 -5.95 8.69
N GLU A 11 -3.89 -6.85 9.57
CA GLU A 11 -2.69 -7.65 9.37
C GLU A 11 -2.92 -8.71 8.30
N GLY A 12 -2.21 -8.59 7.19
CA GLY A 12 -2.08 -9.62 6.17
C GLY A 12 -1.15 -10.76 6.61
N ILE A 13 -0.76 -11.62 5.69
CA ILE A 13 0.24 -12.67 5.94
C ILE A 13 1.65 -12.10 5.82
N LEU A 14 1.89 -11.25 4.84
CA LEU A 14 3.19 -10.67 4.54
C LEU A 14 3.18 -9.15 4.66
N SER A 15 2.08 -8.50 4.34
CA SER A 15 1.91 -7.03 4.32
C SER A 15 0.73 -6.59 5.18
N VAL A 16 0.59 -5.30 5.34
CA VAL A 16 -0.48 -4.65 6.12
C VAL A 16 -1.40 -3.90 5.16
N CYS A 17 -2.72 -4.10 5.33
CA CYS A 17 -3.74 -3.32 4.64
C CYS A 17 -4.39 -2.34 5.61
N TYR A 18 -4.96 -1.25 5.09
CA TYR A 18 -5.65 -0.25 5.91
C TYR A 18 -7.06 -0.04 5.40
N LEU A 19 -8.05 -0.16 6.30
CA LEU A 19 -9.46 0.04 6.00
C LEU A 19 -9.92 1.36 6.62
N ILE A 20 -10.54 2.20 5.81
CA ILE A 20 -11.09 3.49 6.21
C ILE A 20 -12.60 3.43 6.07
N THR A 21 -13.33 3.82 7.13
CA THR A 21 -14.77 4.00 7.07
C THR A 21 -15.11 5.45 6.74
N THR A 22 -16.06 5.64 5.82
CA THR A 22 -16.57 6.95 5.41
C THR A 22 -18.10 6.92 5.37
N ASP A 23 -18.73 8.08 5.24
CA ASP A 23 -20.20 8.16 5.09
C ASP A 23 -20.69 7.52 3.77
N GLU A 24 -19.81 7.41 2.76
CA GLU A 24 -20.13 6.84 1.45
C GLU A 24 -19.80 5.33 1.34
N GLY A 25 -19.18 4.74 2.37
CA GLY A 25 -18.76 3.35 2.42
C GLY A 25 -17.33 3.18 2.86
N LEU A 26 -16.65 2.15 2.36
CA LEU A 26 -15.32 1.77 2.78
C LEU A 26 -14.28 2.07 1.70
N VAL A 27 -13.10 2.50 2.14
CA VAL A 27 -11.89 2.65 1.32
C VAL A 27 -10.83 1.71 1.87
N LEU A 28 -10.20 0.93 1.01
CA LEU A 28 -9.14 -0.01 1.37
C LEU A 28 -7.83 0.43 0.72
N ILE A 29 -6.75 0.46 1.48
CA ILE A 29 -5.39 0.69 0.98
C ILE A 29 -4.65 -0.63 1.01
N ASP A 30 -4.23 -1.09 -0.16
CA ASP A 30 -3.67 -2.40 -0.48
C ASP A 30 -4.59 -3.58 -0.11
N THR A 31 -4.31 -4.74 -0.68
CA THR A 31 -5.20 -5.92 -0.55
C THR A 31 -4.48 -7.15 -0.01
N GLY A 32 -3.19 -7.02 0.29
CA GLY A 32 -2.39 -8.12 0.76
C GLY A 32 -2.14 -9.19 -0.31
N THR A 33 -1.74 -10.37 0.14
CA THR A 33 -1.56 -11.56 -0.71
C THR A 33 -2.91 -12.10 -1.21
N ALA A 34 -2.88 -13.02 -2.18
CA ALA A 34 -4.08 -13.64 -2.77
C ALA A 34 -5.07 -14.22 -1.74
N ILE A 35 -4.59 -14.65 -0.57
CA ILE A 35 -5.45 -15.22 0.48
C ILE A 35 -5.83 -14.19 1.55
N SER A 36 -5.28 -12.98 1.54
CA SER A 36 -5.56 -11.91 2.51
C SER A 36 -6.99 -11.37 2.40
N HIS A 37 -7.64 -11.50 1.22
CA HIS A 37 -9.01 -11.04 1.02
C HIS A 37 -9.99 -11.59 2.07
N ARG A 38 -9.79 -12.82 2.56
CA ARG A 38 -10.65 -13.42 3.61
C ARG A 38 -10.56 -12.68 4.93
N ARG A 39 -9.35 -12.20 5.30
CA ARG A 39 -9.15 -11.40 6.51
C ARG A 39 -9.76 -10.00 6.36
N ILE A 40 -9.67 -9.42 5.17
CA ILE A 40 -10.26 -8.13 4.84
C ILE A 40 -11.78 -8.22 4.92
N LEU A 41 -12.40 -9.23 4.29
CA LEU A 41 -13.85 -9.46 4.37
C LEU A 41 -14.33 -9.68 5.80
N ARG A 42 -13.56 -10.42 6.61
CA ARG A 42 -13.88 -10.61 8.03
C ARG A 42 -13.81 -9.28 8.79
N ALA A 43 -12.76 -8.47 8.58
CA ALA A 43 -12.64 -7.15 9.22
C ALA A 43 -13.81 -6.21 8.83
N ILE A 44 -14.26 -6.25 7.57
CA ILE A 44 -15.44 -5.51 7.10
C ILE A 44 -16.68 -5.97 7.87
N ALA A 45 -16.90 -7.28 8.01
CA ALA A 45 -18.04 -7.84 8.74
C ALA A 45 -17.97 -7.53 10.25
N ASP A 46 -16.80 -7.63 10.88
CA ASP A 46 -16.58 -7.32 12.30
C ASP A 46 -16.89 -5.85 12.64
N LEU A 47 -16.80 -4.95 11.64
CA LEU A 47 -17.17 -3.53 11.75
C LEU A 47 -18.66 -3.27 11.43
N GLY A 48 -19.46 -4.30 11.13
CA GLY A 48 -20.87 -4.19 10.81
C GLY A 48 -21.19 -3.79 9.37
N TYR A 49 -20.18 -3.85 8.49
CA TYR A 49 -20.35 -3.54 7.06
C TYR A 49 -20.51 -4.82 6.22
N THR A 50 -21.06 -4.65 5.02
CA THR A 50 -21.12 -5.69 3.99
C THR A 50 -20.02 -5.46 2.95
N PRO A 51 -19.57 -6.52 2.24
CA PRO A 51 -18.56 -6.37 1.17
C PRO A 51 -18.96 -5.37 0.07
N SER A 52 -20.24 -5.23 -0.23
CA SER A 52 -20.74 -4.26 -1.23
C SER A 52 -20.57 -2.80 -0.83
N GLN A 53 -20.26 -2.54 0.43
CA GLN A 53 -19.93 -1.19 0.91
C GLN A 53 -18.44 -0.84 0.74
N LEU A 54 -17.58 -1.78 0.34
CA LEU A 54 -16.23 -1.48 -0.12
C LEU A 54 -16.35 -0.81 -1.50
N ARG A 55 -16.10 0.50 -1.55
CA ARG A 55 -16.29 1.33 -2.75
C ARG A 55 -14.99 1.58 -3.49
N HIS A 56 -13.88 1.71 -2.75
CA HIS A 56 -12.60 2.12 -3.32
C HIS A 56 -11.47 1.24 -2.78
N ILE A 57 -10.57 0.83 -3.68
CA ILE A 57 -9.33 0.13 -3.36
C ILE A 57 -8.18 0.96 -3.94
N LEU A 58 -7.32 1.45 -3.08
CA LEU A 58 -6.16 2.27 -3.44
C LEU A 58 -4.92 1.38 -3.35
N ILE A 59 -4.22 1.21 -4.46
CA ILE A 59 -3.04 0.36 -4.54
C ILE A 59 -1.79 1.22 -4.56
N THR A 60 -0.87 0.93 -3.63
CA THR A 60 0.42 1.62 -3.56
C THR A 60 1.35 1.18 -4.69
N HIS A 61 1.42 -0.11 -4.97
CA HIS A 61 2.25 -0.71 -6.02
C HIS A 61 1.84 -2.16 -6.33
N ALA A 62 2.34 -2.73 -7.44
CA ALA A 62 1.88 -3.99 -8.01
C ALA A 62 2.60 -5.26 -7.48
N ASP A 63 3.23 -5.21 -6.31
CA ASP A 63 3.79 -6.43 -5.70
C ASP A 63 2.67 -7.35 -5.19
N GLY A 64 2.84 -8.66 -5.34
CA GLY A 64 1.79 -9.65 -5.11
C GLY A 64 1.27 -9.71 -3.67
N ASP A 65 2.03 -9.21 -2.71
CA ASP A 65 1.59 -9.05 -1.33
C ASP A 65 0.87 -7.72 -1.05
N HIS A 66 0.69 -6.87 -2.07
CA HIS A 66 -0.14 -5.65 -2.04
C HIS A 66 -1.37 -5.76 -2.94
N VAL A 67 -1.27 -6.42 -4.10
CA VAL A 67 -2.37 -6.52 -5.08
C VAL A 67 -3.04 -7.90 -5.12
N GLY A 68 -2.52 -8.89 -4.42
CA GLY A 68 -2.98 -10.28 -4.55
C GLY A 68 -4.47 -10.49 -4.25
N GLY A 69 -5.06 -9.67 -3.40
CA GLY A 69 -6.49 -9.73 -3.03
C GLY A 69 -7.41 -8.93 -3.94
N VAL A 70 -6.92 -8.17 -4.93
CA VAL A 70 -7.75 -7.28 -5.79
C VAL A 70 -8.86 -8.04 -6.48
N VAL A 71 -8.51 -9.08 -7.25
CA VAL A 71 -9.49 -9.83 -8.07
C VAL A 71 -10.65 -10.39 -7.23
N PRO A 72 -10.42 -11.18 -6.16
CA PRO A 72 -11.51 -11.71 -5.36
C PRO A 72 -12.30 -10.62 -4.61
N LEU A 73 -11.68 -9.52 -4.19
CA LEU A 73 -12.39 -8.42 -3.53
C LEU A 73 -13.29 -7.67 -4.50
N VAL A 74 -12.80 -7.32 -5.69
CA VAL A 74 -13.60 -6.63 -6.71
C VAL A 74 -14.77 -7.50 -7.20
N ALA A 75 -14.57 -8.81 -7.37
CA ALA A 75 -15.63 -9.73 -7.77
C ALA A 75 -16.83 -9.71 -6.81
N ILE A 76 -16.59 -9.45 -5.51
CA ILE A 76 -17.64 -9.45 -4.48
C ILE A 76 -18.17 -8.02 -4.24
N SER A 77 -17.30 -7.01 -4.24
CA SER A 77 -17.65 -5.64 -3.83
C SER A 77 -18.01 -4.72 -4.99
N GLN A 78 -17.52 -4.98 -6.19
CA GLN A 78 -17.55 -4.08 -7.35
C GLN A 78 -16.81 -2.75 -7.08
N ALA A 79 -15.82 -2.76 -6.17
CA ALA A 79 -15.04 -1.59 -5.82
C ALA A 79 -14.22 -1.07 -7.01
N ARG A 80 -14.08 0.24 -7.11
CA ARG A 80 -13.17 0.90 -8.06
C ARG A 80 -11.74 0.78 -7.55
N VAL A 81 -10.80 0.48 -8.44
CA VAL A 81 -9.39 0.27 -8.10
C VAL A 81 -8.55 1.41 -8.68
N TYR A 82 -7.65 1.96 -7.88
CA TYR A 82 -6.83 3.11 -8.24
C TYR A 82 -5.34 2.81 -8.03
N THR A 83 -4.52 3.13 -9.00
CA THR A 83 -3.05 3.14 -8.88
C THR A 83 -2.41 4.00 -9.98
N SER A 84 -1.07 4.07 -10.03
CA SER A 84 -0.34 4.77 -11.09
C SER A 84 -0.41 4.02 -12.43
N ALA A 85 -0.11 4.70 -13.53
CA ALA A 85 -0.10 4.11 -14.88
C ALA A 85 0.87 2.92 -14.99
N ILE A 86 2.05 3.03 -14.37
CA ILE A 86 3.10 1.99 -14.41
C ILE A 86 2.63 0.74 -13.66
N GLU A 87 2.05 0.92 -12.49
CA GLU A 87 1.56 -0.18 -11.66
C GLU A 87 0.29 -0.81 -12.28
N ALA A 88 -0.58 -0.01 -12.90
CA ALA A 88 -1.74 -0.51 -13.65
C ALA A 88 -1.32 -1.43 -14.80
N GLU A 89 -0.29 -1.05 -15.57
CA GLU A 89 0.27 -1.88 -16.65
C GLU A 89 0.85 -3.19 -16.11
N ALA A 90 1.55 -3.15 -14.97
CA ALA A 90 2.08 -4.34 -14.32
C ALA A 90 0.96 -5.26 -13.83
N MET A 91 -0.10 -4.70 -13.22
CA MET A 91 -1.29 -5.46 -12.79
C MET A 91 -2.00 -6.11 -13.97
N ALA A 92 -2.18 -5.40 -15.10
CA ALA A 92 -2.80 -5.93 -16.30
C ALA A 92 -2.03 -7.14 -16.86
N ARG A 93 -0.72 -7.12 -16.77
CA ARG A 93 0.16 -8.24 -17.19
C ARG A 93 0.28 -9.38 -16.16
N GLY A 94 -0.21 -9.18 -14.94
CA GLY A 94 -0.02 -10.13 -13.83
C GLY A 94 1.45 -10.25 -13.41
N GLN A 95 2.20 -9.15 -13.42
CA GLN A 95 3.64 -9.10 -13.17
C GLN A 95 3.99 -8.00 -12.16
N PHE A 96 5.19 -8.07 -11.59
CA PHE A 96 5.77 -6.94 -10.87
C PHE A 96 6.16 -5.82 -11.84
N SER A 97 6.09 -4.58 -11.40
CA SER A 97 6.49 -3.42 -12.22
C SER A 97 8.02 -3.28 -12.35
N ARG A 98 8.79 -4.11 -11.64
CA ARG A 98 10.25 -4.14 -11.65
C ARG A 98 10.82 -5.55 -11.63
N GLN A 99 12.11 -5.65 -11.94
CA GLN A 99 12.87 -6.88 -11.73
C GLN A 99 13.45 -6.92 -10.31
N LEU A 100 13.21 -8.02 -9.59
CA LEU A 100 13.79 -8.23 -8.28
C LEU A 100 15.27 -8.61 -8.39
N ARG A 101 16.13 -7.98 -7.58
CA ARG A 101 17.60 -8.23 -7.58
C ARG A 101 18.00 -9.37 -6.63
N LEU A 102 17.18 -10.40 -6.54
CA LEU A 102 17.43 -11.54 -5.64
C LEU A 102 18.51 -12.48 -6.20
N ARG A 103 19.43 -12.94 -5.34
CA ARG A 103 20.50 -13.87 -5.69
C ARG A 103 20.59 -15.01 -4.68
N GLY A 104 21.18 -16.14 -5.11
CA GLY A 104 21.47 -17.29 -4.25
C GLY A 104 20.24 -17.81 -3.48
N LEU A 105 20.41 -18.03 -2.19
CA LEU A 105 19.37 -18.56 -1.31
C LEU A 105 18.10 -17.70 -1.29
N LEU A 106 18.21 -16.36 -1.32
CA LEU A 106 17.04 -15.47 -1.34
C LEU A 106 16.18 -15.67 -2.60
N ARG A 107 16.81 -15.87 -3.76
CA ARG A 107 16.10 -16.21 -5.01
C ARG A 107 15.37 -17.54 -4.90
N PHE A 108 16.00 -18.54 -4.31
CA PHE A 108 15.39 -19.86 -4.09
C PHE A 108 14.22 -19.77 -3.12
N LEU A 109 14.36 -19.09 -1.99
CA LEU A 109 13.28 -18.89 -1.01
C LEU A 109 12.11 -18.11 -1.63
N PHE A 110 12.39 -17.07 -2.40
CA PHE A 110 11.36 -16.33 -3.12
C PHE A 110 10.63 -17.20 -4.14
N TRP A 111 11.35 -18.07 -4.86
CA TRP A 111 10.75 -19.02 -5.79
C TRP A 111 9.78 -19.98 -5.08
N LEU A 112 10.13 -20.49 -3.90
CA LEU A 112 9.22 -21.31 -3.08
C LEU A 112 8.00 -20.51 -2.59
N ALA A 113 8.16 -19.24 -2.29
CA ALA A 113 7.08 -18.35 -1.82
C ALA A 113 6.24 -17.75 -2.96
N GLN A 114 6.62 -17.97 -4.23
CA GLN A 114 5.98 -17.39 -5.41
C GLN A 114 4.43 -17.53 -5.42
N PRO A 115 3.82 -18.65 -4.98
CA PRO A 115 2.37 -18.75 -4.94
C PRO A 115 1.69 -17.68 -4.05
N LEU A 116 2.38 -17.19 -3.01
CA LEU A 116 1.88 -16.13 -2.12
C LEU A 116 2.00 -14.73 -2.75
N TYR A 117 2.98 -14.55 -3.65
CA TYR A 117 3.27 -13.29 -4.36
C TYR A 117 2.65 -13.23 -5.75
N ARG A 118 1.75 -14.15 -6.08
CA ARG A 118 1.15 -14.19 -7.41
C ARG A 118 0.26 -12.98 -7.63
N VAL A 119 0.58 -12.21 -8.67
CA VAL A 119 -0.29 -11.15 -9.20
C VAL A 119 -1.26 -11.79 -10.19
N GLN A 120 -2.55 -11.67 -9.96
CA GLN A 120 -3.57 -12.05 -10.94
C GLN A 120 -3.78 -10.89 -11.90
N PRO A 121 -3.80 -11.12 -13.24
CA PRO A 121 -4.08 -10.05 -14.19
C PRO A 121 -5.38 -9.30 -13.86
N PHE A 122 -5.31 -7.98 -13.85
CA PHE A 122 -6.45 -7.11 -13.58
C PHE A 122 -6.31 -5.78 -14.34
N GLU A 123 -7.28 -5.49 -15.22
CA GLU A 123 -7.22 -4.35 -16.15
C GLU A 123 -8.13 -3.18 -15.75
N ALA A 124 -9.18 -3.43 -14.94
CA ALA A 124 -10.17 -2.40 -14.59
C ALA A 124 -9.65 -1.43 -13.51
N VAL A 125 -8.56 -0.71 -13.83
CA VAL A 125 -7.88 0.22 -12.93
C VAL A 125 -8.07 1.65 -13.40
N GLU A 126 -8.40 2.56 -12.48
CA GLU A 126 -8.40 4.00 -12.70
C GLU A 126 -7.01 4.56 -12.38
N VAL A 127 -6.39 5.17 -13.38
CA VAL A 127 -5.05 5.73 -13.25
C VAL A 127 -5.11 7.07 -12.54
N VAL A 128 -4.28 7.19 -11.49
CA VAL A 128 -4.11 8.41 -10.71
C VAL A 128 -2.64 8.87 -10.71
N LYS A 129 -2.42 10.15 -10.41
CA LYS A 129 -1.12 10.80 -10.45
C LYS A 129 -0.91 11.74 -9.27
N GLU A 130 0.29 12.25 -9.13
CA GLU A 130 0.66 13.26 -8.13
C GLU A 130 -0.40 14.36 -8.00
N GLY A 131 -0.86 14.58 -6.78
CA GLY A 131 -1.76 15.67 -6.43
C GLY A 131 -3.25 15.34 -6.55
N ASP A 132 -3.64 14.24 -7.19
CA ASP A 132 -5.03 13.80 -7.23
C ASP A 132 -5.55 13.55 -5.81
N ILE A 133 -6.85 13.80 -5.60
CA ILE A 133 -7.51 13.60 -4.30
C ILE A 133 -8.48 12.43 -4.40
N LEU A 134 -8.27 11.43 -3.58
CA LEU A 134 -9.09 10.24 -3.49
C LEU A 134 -9.95 10.22 -2.21
N PRO A 135 -11.04 9.43 -2.16
CA PRO A 135 -11.89 9.30 -0.97
C PRO A 135 -11.13 8.79 0.26
N GLY A 136 -11.55 9.18 1.45
CA GLY A 136 -11.05 8.73 2.75
C GLY A 136 -10.46 9.86 3.60
N LEU A 137 -10.72 9.84 4.91
CA LEU A 137 -10.17 10.74 5.93
C LEU A 137 -10.21 12.24 5.57
N GLY A 138 -11.27 12.69 4.88
CA GLY A 138 -11.41 14.07 4.41
C GLY A 138 -10.65 14.38 3.11
N GLY A 139 -10.14 13.38 2.43
CA GLY A 139 -9.38 13.47 1.17
C GLY A 139 -7.96 12.93 1.32
N LEU A 140 -7.64 11.93 0.50
CA LEU A 140 -6.31 11.32 0.41
C LEU A 140 -5.61 11.87 -0.83
N ARG A 141 -4.59 12.71 -0.64
CA ARG A 141 -3.77 13.19 -1.75
C ARG A 141 -2.79 12.11 -2.18
N VAL A 142 -2.76 11.86 -3.47
CA VAL A 142 -1.78 10.98 -4.12
C VAL A 142 -0.42 11.65 -4.11
N ILE A 143 0.60 10.93 -3.64
CA ILE A 143 2.00 11.34 -3.62
C ILE A 143 2.79 10.28 -4.39
N GLU A 144 3.39 10.65 -5.51
CA GLU A 144 4.31 9.77 -6.22
C GLU A 144 5.60 9.59 -5.40
N THR A 145 5.92 8.35 -5.09
CA THR A 145 7.06 7.97 -4.25
C THR A 145 7.88 6.85 -4.91
N PRO A 146 8.40 7.10 -6.14
CA PRO A 146 9.17 6.09 -6.86
C PRO A 146 10.44 5.70 -6.09
N GLY A 147 10.88 4.47 -6.30
CA GLY A 147 12.12 3.96 -5.70
C GLY A 147 12.03 2.49 -5.38
N HIS A 148 11.11 2.07 -4.50
CA HIS A 148 10.80 0.65 -4.29
C HIS A 148 10.31 0.02 -5.60
N THR A 149 9.29 0.62 -6.18
CA THR A 149 8.87 0.37 -7.57
C THR A 149 8.89 1.68 -8.38
N PRO A 150 8.91 1.61 -9.74
CA PRO A 150 8.96 2.81 -10.56
C PRO A 150 7.67 3.64 -10.49
N GLY A 151 6.52 3.02 -10.25
CA GLY A 151 5.21 3.67 -10.18
C GLY A 151 4.63 3.78 -8.78
N HIS A 152 5.43 3.55 -7.73
CA HIS A 152 4.95 3.53 -6.34
C HIS A 152 4.22 4.81 -5.94
N LEU A 153 3.08 4.65 -5.27
CA LEU A 153 2.28 5.73 -4.69
C LEU A 153 2.21 5.63 -3.18
N SER A 154 2.18 6.79 -2.54
CA SER A 154 1.75 6.96 -1.15
C SER A 154 0.51 7.84 -1.11
N PHE A 155 -0.27 7.76 -0.02
CA PHE A 155 -1.50 8.56 0.12
C PHE A 155 -1.42 9.36 1.42
N PHE A 156 -1.70 10.66 1.35
CA PHE A 156 -1.57 11.56 2.50
C PHE A 156 -2.89 12.28 2.82
N ALA A 157 -3.39 12.08 4.04
CA ALA A 157 -4.55 12.79 4.58
C ALA A 157 -4.09 14.05 5.32
N PHE A 158 -4.13 15.22 4.67
CA PHE A 158 -3.63 16.48 5.25
C PHE A 158 -4.34 16.87 6.55
N GLY A 159 -5.66 16.71 6.62
CA GLY A 159 -6.44 17.11 7.81
C GLY A 159 -6.04 16.36 9.07
N SER A 160 -5.67 15.08 8.96
CA SER A 160 -5.26 14.23 10.08
C SER A 160 -3.74 14.06 10.21
N GLY A 161 -2.97 14.43 9.18
CA GLY A 161 -1.53 14.22 9.13
C GLY A 161 -1.15 12.73 9.05
N ILE A 162 -1.98 11.90 8.40
CA ILE A 162 -1.74 10.47 8.26
C ILE A 162 -1.18 10.18 6.87
N LEU A 163 -0.03 9.53 6.81
CA LEU A 163 0.63 9.08 5.59
C LEU A 163 0.54 7.55 5.48
N PHE A 164 -0.01 7.06 4.38
CA PHE A 164 0.07 5.66 3.97
C PHE A 164 1.24 5.53 3.01
N ALA A 165 2.36 5.05 3.51
CA ALA A 165 3.63 5.07 2.80
C ALA A 165 3.83 3.84 1.89
N GLY A 166 3.01 2.79 2.02
CA GLY A 166 3.29 1.51 1.36
C GLY A 166 4.71 1.04 1.69
N ASP A 167 5.45 0.66 0.67
CA ASP A 167 6.82 0.16 0.77
C ASP A 167 7.88 1.21 0.41
N SER A 168 7.49 2.48 0.24
CA SER A 168 8.46 3.57 0.05
C SER A 168 9.27 3.89 1.31
N ILE A 169 8.80 3.46 2.49
CA ILE A 169 9.44 3.63 3.79
C ILE A 169 9.55 2.29 4.50
N ALA A 170 10.74 1.94 4.96
CA ALA A 170 11.01 0.88 5.92
C ALA A 170 11.25 1.46 7.32
N TYR A 171 10.91 0.70 8.37
CA TYR A 171 11.19 1.08 9.75
C TYR A 171 12.12 0.05 10.39
N HIS A 172 13.33 0.47 10.72
CA HIS A 172 14.33 -0.40 11.33
C HIS A 172 15.22 0.38 12.30
N GLY A 173 15.55 -0.24 13.44
CA GLY A 173 16.39 0.40 14.45
C GLY A 173 15.81 1.68 15.03
N GLY A 174 14.47 1.79 15.15
CA GLY A 174 13.80 2.97 15.69
C GLY A 174 13.72 4.17 14.74
N ARG A 175 14.10 4.01 13.45
CA ARG A 175 14.12 5.08 12.45
C ARG A 175 13.51 4.64 11.13
N MET A 176 12.90 5.59 10.44
CA MET A 176 12.44 5.42 9.06
C MET A 176 13.63 5.53 8.10
N ARG A 177 13.64 4.67 7.09
CA ARG A 177 14.71 4.52 6.10
C ARG A 177 14.11 4.21 4.74
N PRO A 178 14.86 4.37 3.64
CA PRO A 178 14.49 3.78 2.36
C PRO A 178 14.34 2.25 2.51
N PRO A 179 13.56 1.59 1.65
CA PRO A 179 13.44 0.13 1.64
C PRO A 179 14.79 -0.53 1.33
N PHE A 180 14.92 -1.82 1.65
CA PHE A 180 16.17 -2.57 1.44
C PHE A 180 16.55 -2.62 -0.05
N ALA A 181 17.84 -2.44 -0.36
CA ALA A 181 18.37 -2.41 -1.74
C ALA A 181 17.99 -3.66 -2.57
N SER A 182 17.90 -4.85 -1.94
CA SER A 182 17.54 -6.11 -2.62
C SER A 182 16.13 -6.11 -3.22
N VAL A 183 15.22 -5.28 -2.70
CA VAL A 183 13.83 -5.15 -3.14
C VAL A 183 13.53 -3.77 -3.70
N THR A 184 14.55 -2.93 -3.92
CA THR A 184 14.42 -1.56 -4.42
C THR A 184 14.82 -1.49 -5.88
N TRP A 185 14.00 -0.88 -6.72
CA TRP A 185 14.28 -0.62 -8.12
C TRP A 185 15.36 0.45 -8.30
N ASN A 186 15.24 1.57 -7.56
CA ASN A 186 16.17 2.69 -7.62
C ASN A 186 16.36 3.30 -6.23
N GLU A 187 17.57 3.18 -5.67
CA GLU A 187 17.88 3.61 -4.30
C GLU A 187 17.95 5.13 -4.15
N GLU A 188 18.37 5.86 -5.17
CA GLU A 188 18.41 7.33 -5.17
C GLU A 188 17.00 7.91 -5.12
N LEU A 189 16.09 7.38 -5.96
CA LEU A 189 14.68 7.79 -5.95
C LEU A 189 13.99 7.39 -4.66
N ALA A 190 14.33 6.22 -4.07
CA ALA A 190 13.78 5.81 -2.78
C ALA A 190 14.18 6.77 -1.65
N LEU A 191 15.43 7.22 -1.65
CA LEU A 191 15.91 8.22 -0.70
C LEU A 191 15.22 9.59 -0.92
N ALA A 192 15.11 10.04 -2.17
CA ALA A 192 14.40 11.28 -2.50
C ALA A 192 12.93 11.22 -2.08
N SER A 193 12.25 10.07 -2.31
CA SER A 193 10.88 9.82 -1.88
C SER A 193 10.71 9.85 -0.36
N LEU A 194 11.68 9.32 0.38
CA LEU A 194 11.68 9.41 1.85
C LEU A 194 11.72 10.87 2.33
N TYR A 195 12.60 11.70 1.77
CA TYR A 195 12.68 13.12 2.12
C TYR A 195 11.43 13.90 1.66
N LYS A 196 10.88 13.61 0.48
CA LYS A 196 9.62 14.18 0.01
C LYS A 196 8.48 13.91 1.00
N GLN A 197 8.40 12.69 1.51
CA GLN A 197 7.40 12.30 2.50
C GLN A 197 7.64 12.95 3.88
N SER A 198 8.90 13.07 4.30
CA SER A 198 9.27 13.80 5.51
C SER A 198 8.83 15.27 5.45
N ALA A 199 8.97 15.92 4.30
CA ALA A 199 8.56 17.32 4.10
C ALA A 199 7.04 17.54 4.25
N LEU A 200 6.20 16.50 4.09
CA LEU A 200 4.76 16.55 4.37
C LEU A 200 4.45 16.67 5.87
N ARG A 201 5.44 16.46 6.73
CA ARG A 201 5.34 16.48 8.20
C ARG A 201 4.23 15.59 8.76
N PRO A 202 4.20 14.30 8.39
CA PRO A 202 3.16 13.39 8.88
C PRO A 202 3.26 13.19 10.39
N ARG A 203 2.11 13.13 11.06
CA ARG A 203 2.00 12.76 12.48
C ARG A 203 2.04 11.26 12.68
N ILE A 204 1.36 10.54 11.76
CA ILE A 204 1.26 9.08 11.76
C ILE A 204 1.71 8.57 10.40
N VAL A 205 2.55 7.54 10.38
CA VAL A 205 2.92 6.82 9.15
C VAL A 205 2.46 5.37 9.23
N CYS A 206 1.68 4.98 8.23
CA CYS A 206 1.14 3.65 8.01
C CYS A 206 2.01 2.97 6.95
N LEU A 207 2.76 1.94 7.34
CA LEU A 207 3.71 1.23 6.48
C LEU A 207 3.04 0.02 5.80
N GLY A 208 3.52 -0.39 4.64
CA GLY A 208 3.15 -1.65 4.00
C GLY A 208 3.64 -2.87 4.80
N HIS A 209 4.80 -2.73 5.47
CA HIS A 209 5.36 -3.75 6.37
C HIS A 209 5.77 -3.12 7.70
N GLY A 210 5.39 -3.77 8.80
CA GLY A 210 5.78 -3.34 10.15
C GLY A 210 4.71 -2.57 10.92
N PRO A 211 5.08 -1.82 11.96
CA PRO A 211 4.14 -1.15 12.83
C PRO A 211 3.58 0.15 12.23
N VAL A 212 2.50 0.66 12.82
CA VAL A 212 2.11 2.06 12.64
C VAL A 212 3.06 2.94 13.46
N ILE A 213 3.57 3.99 12.87
CA ILE A 213 4.53 4.90 13.50
C ILE A 213 3.78 6.15 13.95
N TYR A 214 3.69 6.33 15.25
CA TYR A 214 3.21 7.56 15.89
C TYR A 214 4.38 8.50 16.13
N ASP A 215 4.10 9.81 16.27
CA ASP A 215 5.12 10.86 16.42
C ASP A 215 6.21 10.74 15.33
N ALA A 216 5.71 10.58 14.09
CA ALA A 216 6.51 10.13 12.97
C ALA A 216 7.68 11.06 12.64
N MET A 217 7.54 12.38 12.88
CA MET A 217 8.60 13.34 12.58
C MET A 217 9.90 13.10 13.34
N GLU A 218 9.83 12.53 14.54
CA GLU A 218 11.01 12.18 15.33
C GLU A 218 11.77 10.96 14.78
N LYS A 219 11.14 10.20 13.89
CA LYS A 219 11.66 8.95 13.34
C LYS A 219 12.22 9.09 11.92
N PHE A 220 11.92 10.20 11.22
CA PHE A 220 12.57 10.50 9.95
C PHE A 220 14.05 10.82 10.15
N PRO A 221 14.92 10.53 9.14
CA PRO A 221 16.29 11.02 9.19
C PRO A 221 16.31 12.54 9.15
N ALA A 222 17.34 13.13 9.75
CA ALA A 222 17.60 14.57 9.55
C ALA A 222 17.88 14.82 8.05
N PRO A 223 17.46 15.97 7.51
CA PRO A 223 17.72 16.34 6.13
C PRO A 223 19.21 16.49 5.82
#